data_1d3e30839b4b9039f335e29f7d779496
#
_entry.id   1d3e30839b4b9039f335e29f7d779496
#
_cell.length_a   1.000
_cell.length_b   1.000
_cell.length_c   1.000
_cell.angle_alpha   90.00
_cell.angle_beta   90.00
_cell.angle_gamma   90.00
#
_symmetry.space_group_name_H-M   'P 1'
#
loop_
_entity.id
_entity.type
_entity.pdbx_description
1 polymer ?
#
loop_
_entity_poly.entity_id
_entity_poly.type
_entity_poly.pdbx_seq_one_letter_code
_entity_poly.pdbx_strand_id
1 'polypeptide(L)'
;MKRRIVMSMLAGVTLLAGTLIGAAPAGAADVPARAADVPAEFGTDWHDPVTAAPPVAKPAGKSCEVTLARAQFRDFTPYRGTYTPPGGCGDRWSKVVLRLDGKVKGRQYDRLGYLHVGGVEIFRTSTPQPSPDGIEWSVEKDVTRYSDTFRTSRDVEMLIGNVVDDTYTGVLDVKVTLTFYQGRPDPKSPDRVLTLDGGSALTTPRNSERILAEVYATGSGGGCEEYWYLTVPEPAPYSCKAGQGPYREVQISVDGRLAGIATPFPTVWTGGWSNPFLWYVIPGPRAFDIKPITYDLTPFAGILNDGRAHRVEVSVVGVPEGQSGWSAPVNVLVWQDEQRERVTGKLTAHTTEDLTDSSVYTPGSEHRVETEGAHRLTVGGYVDTSHGRVRTTVSRSLSGTSTHRWTDGETRDALEAVWTDGESVTVGARTTRTHRTYTMNGTTTLGAGDRLRTVLKLGDRATVVATNGGRRTAWSRLGNSYTGDATYTANVPRDQRHAVGTTSERYRLYGSRGCYDRTLTAVQGVLTEDRNRC
;
A
#
# COMPACT_ATOMS: atom_id res chain seq x y z
N MET A 1 22.76 39.59 53.84
CA MET A 1 21.47 40.24 54.16
C MET A 1 20.78 40.67 52.90
N LYS A 2 19.68 40.05 52.58
CA LYS A 2 18.46 40.42 51.87
C LYS A 2 17.88 39.19 51.21
N ARG A 3 16.90 38.60 51.91
CA ARG A 3 16.00 37.54 51.40
C ARG A 3 15.17 38.13 50.24
N ARG A 4 15.07 37.40 49.13
CA ARG A 4 14.01 37.61 48.11
C ARG A 4 13.03 36.45 48.21
N ILE A 5 11.81 36.82 48.48
CA ILE A 5 10.60 36.01 48.55
C ILE A 5 10.25 35.62 47.10
N VAL A 6 10.07 34.32 46.89
CA VAL A 6 9.51 33.80 45.63
C VAL A 6 8.00 33.72 45.82
N MET A 7 7.28 34.49 45.05
CA MET A 7 5.83 34.52 45.01
C MET A 7 5.35 33.52 43.98
N SER A 8 4.75 32.43 44.44
CA SER A 8 4.08 31.45 43.59
C SER A 8 2.76 32.02 43.07
N MET A 9 2.65 32.24 41.77
CA MET A 9 1.35 32.47 41.14
C MET A 9 0.74 31.14 40.72
N LEU A 10 -0.32 30.75 41.42
CA LEU A 10 -1.28 29.75 40.92
C LEU A 10 -2.10 30.41 39.82
N ALA A 11 -1.92 29.97 38.59
CA ALA A 11 -2.84 30.27 37.50
C ALA A 11 -3.92 29.18 37.46
N GLY A 12 -5.13 29.56 37.86
CA GLY A 12 -6.32 28.73 37.75
C GLY A 12 -6.67 28.49 36.28
N VAL A 13 -6.72 27.24 35.87
CA VAL A 13 -7.25 26.82 34.58
C VAL A 13 -8.76 26.64 34.75
N THR A 14 -9.53 27.59 34.26
CA THR A 14 -10.96 27.46 34.06
C THR A 14 -11.20 26.51 32.88
N LEU A 15 -11.74 25.32 33.16
CA LEU A 15 -12.29 24.42 32.15
C LEU A 15 -13.56 25.05 31.56
N LEU A 16 -13.46 25.60 30.36
CA LEU A 16 -14.61 25.82 29.48
C LEU A 16 -14.91 24.50 28.79
N ALA A 17 -15.95 23.82 29.27
CA ALA A 17 -16.59 22.72 28.56
C ALA A 17 -17.27 23.26 27.29
N GLY A 18 -16.54 23.32 26.21
CA GLY A 18 -17.08 23.54 24.88
C GLY A 18 -17.71 22.23 24.39
N THR A 19 -19.02 22.17 24.36
CA THR A 19 -19.78 21.14 23.67
C THR A 19 -19.48 21.21 22.17
N LEU A 20 -18.51 20.41 21.73
CA LEU A 20 -18.34 20.10 20.30
C LEU A 20 -19.53 19.23 19.87
N ILE A 21 -20.52 19.88 19.28
CA ILE A 21 -21.52 19.20 18.46
C ILE A 21 -20.75 18.71 17.21
N GLY A 22 -20.28 17.47 17.29
CA GLY A 22 -19.74 16.77 16.14
C GLY A 22 -20.85 16.59 15.12
N ALA A 23 -20.75 17.27 13.96
CA ALA A 23 -21.51 16.88 12.81
C ALA A 23 -21.11 15.44 12.46
N ALA A 24 -22.01 14.51 12.65
CA ALA A 24 -21.87 13.15 12.16
C ALA A 24 -21.61 13.22 10.65
N PRO A 25 -20.66 12.45 10.10
CA PRO A 25 -20.56 12.29 8.65
C PRO A 25 -21.91 11.75 8.19
N ALA A 26 -22.44 12.33 7.11
CA ALA A 26 -23.66 11.84 6.47
C ALA A 26 -23.46 10.35 6.19
N GLY A 27 -24.16 9.51 6.93
CA GLY A 27 -24.13 8.07 6.76
C GLY A 27 -24.59 7.76 5.35
N ALA A 28 -23.81 6.96 4.63
CA ALA A 28 -24.33 6.24 3.51
C ALA A 28 -25.54 5.45 4.04
N ALA A 29 -26.71 5.69 3.48
CA ALA A 29 -27.93 5.01 3.90
C ALA A 29 -27.69 3.50 3.73
N ASP A 30 -27.98 2.73 4.79
CA ASP A 30 -28.11 1.27 4.70
C ASP A 30 -29.16 0.97 3.61
N VAL A 31 -28.71 0.54 2.44
CA VAL A 31 -29.59 -0.01 1.40
C VAL A 31 -29.42 -1.53 1.47
N PRO A 32 -30.29 -2.24 2.20
CA PRO A 32 -30.35 -3.68 2.04
C PRO A 32 -30.94 -3.96 0.66
N ALA A 33 -30.14 -4.48 -0.28
CA ALA A 33 -30.69 -5.04 -1.51
C ALA A 33 -31.71 -6.14 -1.11
N ARG A 34 -32.92 -6.07 -1.63
CA ARG A 34 -33.91 -7.11 -1.41
C ARG A 34 -33.44 -8.38 -2.10
N ALA A 35 -33.59 -9.53 -1.47
CA ALA A 35 -33.18 -10.84 -2.02
C ALA A 35 -33.80 -11.12 -3.43
N ALA A 36 -34.81 -10.37 -3.84
CA ALA A 36 -35.45 -10.42 -5.16
C ALA A 36 -34.61 -9.76 -6.28
N ASP A 37 -33.59 -8.95 -5.94
CA ASP A 37 -32.80 -8.17 -6.91
C ASP A 37 -31.47 -8.87 -7.29
N VAL A 38 -31.16 -9.99 -6.66
CA VAL A 38 -29.93 -10.75 -6.95
C VAL A 38 -30.22 -11.74 -8.08
N PRO A 39 -29.49 -11.66 -9.24
CA PRO A 39 -29.70 -12.60 -10.33
C PRO A 39 -29.21 -14.01 -9.96
N ALA A 40 -29.70 -15.03 -10.66
CA ALA A 40 -29.27 -16.42 -10.46
C ALA A 40 -27.79 -16.64 -10.84
N GLU A 41 -27.30 -15.87 -11.81
CA GLU A 41 -25.93 -15.92 -12.33
C GLU A 41 -25.43 -14.47 -12.57
N PHE A 42 -24.12 -14.29 -12.74
CA PHE A 42 -23.57 -13.02 -13.23
C PHE A 42 -24.14 -12.70 -14.62
N GLY A 43 -24.74 -11.53 -14.75
CA GLY A 43 -25.23 -10.98 -16.01
C GLY A 43 -24.11 -10.32 -16.84
N THR A 44 -24.54 -9.46 -17.76
CA THR A 44 -23.64 -8.61 -18.55
C THR A 44 -23.28 -7.31 -17.83
N ASP A 45 -24.00 -6.98 -16.79
CA ASP A 45 -23.83 -5.80 -15.96
C ASP A 45 -23.62 -6.18 -14.49
N TRP A 46 -22.89 -5.35 -13.76
CA TRP A 46 -22.66 -5.46 -12.32
C TRP A 46 -22.42 -4.09 -11.68
N HIS A 47 -22.59 -4.02 -10.37
CA HIS A 47 -22.39 -2.79 -9.62
C HIS A 47 -20.98 -2.25 -9.73
N ASP A 48 -20.85 -0.94 -9.62
CA ASP A 48 -19.57 -0.25 -9.57
C ASP A 48 -18.68 -0.78 -8.44
N PRO A 49 -17.38 -0.86 -8.65
CA PRO A 49 -16.44 -1.35 -7.66
C PRO A 49 -16.37 -0.48 -6.41
N VAL A 50 -16.36 -1.11 -5.25
CA VAL A 50 -16.27 -0.45 -3.95
C VAL A 50 -15.32 -1.17 -3.01
N THR A 51 -14.59 -0.43 -2.16
CA THR A 51 -13.71 -0.99 -1.13
C THR A 51 -14.25 -0.70 0.27
N ALA A 52 -14.00 -1.61 1.22
CA ALA A 52 -14.41 -1.40 2.60
C ALA A 52 -13.48 -0.44 3.37
N ALA A 53 -12.36 -0.02 2.78
CA ALA A 53 -11.44 0.92 3.41
C ALA A 53 -12.11 2.27 3.76
N PRO A 54 -11.70 2.95 4.86
CA PRO A 54 -12.29 4.22 5.24
C PRO A 54 -12.00 5.31 4.21
N PRO A 55 -12.95 6.23 3.96
CA PRO A 55 -12.70 7.41 3.17
C PRO A 55 -11.65 8.30 3.85
N VAL A 56 -10.98 9.13 3.06
CA VAL A 56 -10.04 10.11 3.63
C VAL A 56 -10.80 11.17 4.42
N ALA A 57 -10.43 11.33 5.71
CA ALA A 57 -11.02 12.37 6.56
C ALA A 57 -10.65 13.76 6.02
N LYS A 58 -11.66 14.58 5.74
CA LYS A 58 -11.53 15.92 5.19
C LYS A 58 -11.79 16.95 6.29
N PRO A 59 -10.84 17.88 6.55
CA PRO A 59 -11.08 18.93 7.53
C PRO A 59 -12.15 19.91 7.01
N ALA A 60 -12.86 20.52 7.94
CA ALA A 60 -13.71 21.66 7.61
C ALA A 60 -12.85 22.88 7.23
N GLY A 61 -13.39 23.77 6.40
CA GLY A 61 -12.74 25.04 6.03
C GLY A 61 -12.59 25.21 4.52
N LYS A 62 -11.82 26.24 4.16
CA LYS A 62 -11.58 26.60 2.77
C LYS A 62 -10.69 25.56 2.09
N SER A 63 -11.08 25.13 0.91
CA SER A 63 -10.30 24.23 0.06
C SER A 63 -10.22 24.75 -1.37
N CYS A 64 -9.22 24.28 -2.11
CA CYS A 64 -9.06 24.51 -3.53
C CYS A 64 -8.81 23.17 -4.22
N GLU A 65 -9.24 23.05 -5.46
CA GLU A 65 -9.04 21.85 -6.27
C GLU A 65 -8.18 22.15 -7.50
N VAL A 66 -7.32 21.21 -7.85
CA VAL A 66 -6.51 21.24 -9.08
C VAL A 66 -6.65 19.88 -9.77
N THR A 67 -6.96 19.90 -11.05
CA THR A 67 -6.88 18.69 -11.88
C THR A 67 -5.42 18.42 -12.24
N LEU A 68 -4.89 17.26 -11.82
CA LEU A 68 -3.54 16.79 -12.17
C LEU A 68 -3.48 16.13 -13.54
N ALA A 69 -4.46 15.29 -13.83
CA ALA A 69 -4.52 14.53 -15.08
C ALA A 69 -5.97 14.34 -15.52
N ARG A 70 -6.18 14.34 -16.82
CA ARG A 70 -7.39 13.86 -17.47
C ARG A 70 -6.94 13.19 -18.77
N ALA A 71 -7.07 11.88 -18.83
CA ALA A 71 -6.52 11.08 -19.92
C ALA A 71 -7.36 9.84 -20.21
N GLN A 72 -7.30 9.41 -21.47
CA GLN A 72 -7.78 8.11 -21.91
C GLN A 72 -6.56 7.22 -22.19
N PHE A 73 -6.42 6.15 -21.41
CA PHE A 73 -5.34 5.19 -21.59
C PHE A 73 -5.79 4.06 -22.54
N ARG A 74 -5.07 3.93 -23.66
CA ARG A 74 -5.33 2.95 -24.73
C ARG A 74 -4.14 2.01 -24.94
N ASP A 75 -2.95 2.46 -24.55
CA ASP A 75 -1.67 1.79 -24.73
C ASP A 75 -0.73 2.12 -23.54
N PHE A 76 0.56 1.93 -23.73
CA PHE A 76 1.61 2.24 -22.74
C PHE A 76 2.16 3.67 -22.88
N THR A 77 1.47 4.57 -23.55
CA THR A 77 1.87 5.98 -23.64
C THR A 77 1.45 6.73 -22.36
N PRO A 78 2.39 7.28 -21.59
CA PRO A 78 2.05 8.03 -20.39
C PRO A 78 1.39 9.37 -20.71
N TYR A 79 0.43 9.76 -19.90
CA TYR A 79 -0.01 11.16 -19.83
C TYR A 79 1.13 12.00 -19.27
N ARG A 80 1.42 13.13 -19.90
CA ARG A 80 2.37 14.14 -19.44
C ARG A 80 1.69 15.50 -19.37
N GLY A 81 1.89 16.17 -18.23
CA GLY A 81 1.30 17.47 -17.96
C GLY A 81 2.16 18.27 -16.99
N THR A 82 1.66 19.42 -16.58
CA THR A 82 2.31 20.27 -15.58
C THR A 82 1.32 20.57 -14.47
N TYR A 83 1.73 20.31 -13.24
CA TYR A 83 1.05 20.78 -12.05
C TYR A 83 1.47 22.24 -11.77
N THR A 84 0.51 23.08 -11.46
CA THR A 84 0.74 24.44 -10.97
C THR A 84 -0.02 24.62 -9.66
N PRO A 85 0.62 25.15 -8.59
CA PRO A 85 -0.06 25.40 -7.33
C PRO A 85 -1.31 26.27 -7.51
N PRO A 86 -2.43 25.97 -6.82
CA PRO A 86 -3.67 26.70 -6.99
C PRO A 86 -3.54 28.13 -6.49
N GLY A 87 -3.83 29.11 -7.34
CA GLY A 87 -3.88 30.53 -6.96
C GLY A 87 -4.93 30.77 -5.87
N GLY A 88 -4.59 31.56 -4.85
CA GLY A 88 -5.50 31.92 -3.76
C GLY A 88 -5.72 30.83 -2.70
N CYS A 89 -4.99 29.71 -2.76
CA CYS A 89 -5.05 28.64 -1.78
C CYS A 89 -3.88 28.65 -0.78
N GLY A 90 -2.97 29.60 -0.91
CA GLY A 90 -1.75 29.65 -0.09
C GLY A 90 -0.84 28.44 -0.31
N ASP A 91 0.19 28.37 0.52
CA ASP A 91 1.24 27.34 0.49
C ASP A 91 1.25 26.45 1.75
N ARG A 92 0.27 26.64 2.65
CA ARG A 92 0.14 25.93 3.92
C ARG A 92 -1.19 25.19 3.97
N TRP A 93 -1.08 23.87 3.94
CA TRP A 93 -2.26 22.99 3.92
C TRP A 93 -2.25 22.03 5.12
N SER A 94 -3.38 21.93 5.78
CA SER A 94 -3.61 20.96 6.85
C SER A 94 -3.85 19.55 6.29
N LYS A 95 -4.30 19.48 5.02
CA LYS A 95 -4.59 18.22 4.31
C LYS A 95 -4.49 18.42 2.82
N VAL A 96 -3.96 17.43 2.11
CA VAL A 96 -4.05 17.30 0.65
C VAL A 96 -4.62 15.92 0.33
N VAL A 97 -5.72 15.91 -0.40
CA VAL A 97 -6.42 14.67 -0.79
C VAL A 97 -6.33 14.51 -2.30
N LEU A 98 -5.77 13.40 -2.73
CA LEU A 98 -5.85 12.93 -4.10
C LEU A 98 -7.15 12.15 -4.30
N ARG A 99 -7.85 12.42 -5.40
CA ARG A 99 -8.97 11.62 -5.86
C ARG A 99 -8.76 11.24 -7.33
N LEU A 100 -8.87 9.95 -7.59
CA LEU A 100 -8.97 9.39 -8.94
C LEU A 100 -10.43 9.02 -9.17
N ASP A 101 -11.00 9.50 -10.27
CA ASP A 101 -12.27 9.04 -10.83
C ASP A 101 -11.98 8.37 -12.17
N GLY A 102 -12.48 7.16 -12.36
CA GLY A 102 -12.25 6.35 -13.54
C GLY A 102 -13.53 5.77 -14.12
N LYS A 103 -13.53 5.55 -15.44
CA LYS A 103 -14.62 4.91 -16.20
C LYS A 103 -14.02 3.95 -17.21
N VAL A 104 -14.66 2.82 -17.38
CA VAL A 104 -14.27 1.87 -18.43
C VAL A 104 -15.49 1.03 -18.86
N LYS A 105 -15.58 0.73 -20.17
CA LYS A 105 -16.67 -0.04 -20.77
C LYS A 105 -16.11 -1.07 -21.73
N GLY A 106 -16.77 -2.23 -21.83
CA GLY A 106 -16.45 -3.26 -22.80
C GLY A 106 -15.66 -4.42 -22.19
N ARG A 107 -14.55 -4.81 -22.79
CA ARG A 107 -13.69 -5.90 -22.30
C ARG A 107 -12.28 -5.37 -22.05
N GLN A 108 -11.77 -5.56 -20.84
CA GLN A 108 -10.40 -5.26 -20.46
C GLN A 108 -9.97 -6.14 -19.29
N TYR A 109 -8.67 -6.32 -19.11
CA TYR A 109 -8.08 -6.79 -17.87
C TYR A 109 -7.80 -5.61 -16.92
N ASP A 110 -7.56 -5.91 -15.65
CA ASP A 110 -7.00 -4.98 -14.69
C ASP A 110 -5.61 -4.50 -15.14
N ARG A 111 -5.32 -3.23 -14.84
CA ARG A 111 -4.09 -2.55 -15.24
C ARG A 111 -3.46 -1.88 -14.05
N LEU A 112 -2.13 -1.93 -13.98
CA LEU A 112 -1.37 -1.21 -12.97
C LEU A 112 -1.18 0.24 -13.40
N GLY A 113 -1.41 1.17 -12.46
CA GLY A 113 -1.30 2.60 -12.68
C GLY A 113 -0.34 3.28 -11.71
N TYR A 114 0.42 4.26 -12.22
CA TYR A 114 1.42 5.04 -11.50
C TYR A 114 1.17 6.52 -11.73
N LEU A 115 1.34 7.34 -10.69
CA LEU A 115 1.26 8.79 -10.79
C LEU A 115 2.45 9.44 -10.10
N HIS A 116 3.19 10.23 -10.86
CA HIS A 116 4.35 11.00 -10.40
C HIS A 116 4.10 12.50 -10.52
N VAL A 117 4.58 13.27 -9.54
CA VAL A 117 4.64 14.74 -9.59
C VAL A 117 6.07 15.16 -9.26
N GLY A 118 6.76 15.78 -10.21
CA GLY A 118 8.18 16.12 -10.07
C GLY A 118 9.06 14.91 -9.76
N GLY A 119 8.76 13.75 -10.36
CA GLY A 119 9.46 12.49 -10.14
C GLY A 119 9.06 11.74 -8.85
N VAL A 120 8.33 12.37 -7.92
CA VAL A 120 7.82 11.72 -6.70
C VAL A 120 6.60 10.88 -7.04
N GLU A 121 6.63 9.57 -6.79
CA GLU A 121 5.45 8.71 -6.93
C GLU A 121 4.49 8.96 -5.76
N ILE A 122 3.38 9.62 -6.03
CA ILE A 122 2.40 9.97 -4.99
C ILE A 122 1.25 8.97 -4.89
N PHE A 123 1.04 8.16 -5.94
CA PHE A 123 -0.07 7.21 -6.00
C PHE A 123 0.24 6.03 -6.91
N ARG A 124 -0.14 4.83 -6.45
CA ARG A 124 -0.11 3.60 -7.23
C ARG A 124 -1.43 2.87 -7.04
N THR A 125 -2.00 2.36 -8.12
CA THR A 125 -3.32 1.73 -8.16
C THR A 125 -3.38 0.60 -9.16
N SER A 126 -4.35 -0.30 -9.02
CA SER A 126 -4.82 -1.13 -10.11
C SER A 126 -6.21 -0.69 -10.56
N THR A 127 -6.64 -1.11 -11.74
CA THR A 127 -7.96 -0.77 -12.27
C THR A 127 -8.92 -1.97 -12.16
N PRO A 128 -10.23 -1.75 -12.07
CA PRO A 128 -11.20 -2.84 -12.14
C PRO A 128 -11.37 -3.36 -13.57
N GLN A 129 -11.84 -4.59 -13.71
CA GLN A 129 -12.29 -5.14 -14.99
C GLN A 129 -13.71 -4.65 -15.31
N PRO A 130 -13.99 -4.14 -16.53
CA PRO A 130 -15.27 -3.57 -16.88
C PRO A 130 -16.34 -4.61 -17.17
N SER A 131 -17.61 -4.21 -16.95
CA SER A 131 -18.76 -4.84 -17.59
C SER A 131 -18.89 -4.40 -19.05
N PRO A 132 -19.62 -5.13 -19.91
CA PRO A 132 -19.98 -4.67 -21.25
C PRO A 132 -20.71 -3.34 -21.25
N ASP A 133 -21.51 -3.06 -20.20
CA ASP A 133 -22.33 -1.85 -20.09
C ASP A 133 -21.55 -0.68 -19.47
N GLY A 134 -20.42 -0.97 -18.83
CA GLY A 134 -19.50 -0.01 -18.25
C GLY A 134 -19.58 0.04 -16.72
N ILE A 135 -18.51 0.52 -16.12
CA ILE A 135 -18.40 0.77 -14.67
C ILE A 135 -17.72 2.11 -14.44
N GLU A 136 -18.01 2.70 -13.27
CA GLU A 136 -17.31 3.87 -12.74
C GLU A 136 -16.70 3.51 -11.39
N TRP A 137 -15.55 4.09 -11.06
CA TRP A 137 -14.96 3.91 -9.73
C TRP A 137 -14.24 5.16 -9.27
N SER A 138 -14.04 5.26 -7.97
CA SER A 138 -13.20 6.32 -7.41
C SER A 138 -12.32 5.80 -6.29
N VAL A 139 -11.14 6.42 -6.16
CA VAL A 139 -10.18 6.14 -5.09
C VAL A 139 -9.70 7.45 -4.49
N GLU A 140 -9.68 7.53 -3.16
CA GLU A 140 -9.10 8.67 -2.44
C GLU A 140 -7.85 8.26 -1.68
N LYS A 141 -6.85 9.14 -1.65
CA LYS A 141 -5.62 8.97 -0.89
C LYS A 141 -5.22 10.26 -0.18
N ASP A 142 -4.82 10.14 1.07
CA ASP A 142 -4.14 11.23 1.79
C ASP A 142 -2.69 11.35 1.29
N VAL A 143 -2.42 12.42 0.58
CA VAL A 143 -1.09 12.75 0.03
C VAL A 143 -0.46 13.96 0.73
N THR A 144 -0.96 14.33 1.91
CA THR A 144 -0.48 15.49 2.71
C THR A 144 1.02 15.42 2.97
N ARG A 145 1.58 14.22 3.15
CA ARG A 145 3.02 14.03 3.39
C ARG A 145 3.91 14.46 2.21
N TYR A 146 3.35 14.62 1.02
CA TYR A 146 4.05 15.11 -0.18
C TYR A 146 3.83 16.62 -0.42
N SER A 147 3.37 17.38 0.58
CA SER A 147 3.04 18.80 0.44
C SER A 147 4.20 19.66 -0.09
N ASP A 148 5.46 19.31 0.23
CA ASP A 148 6.63 20.02 -0.32
C ASP A 148 6.66 19.96 -1.85
N THR A 149 6.35 18.80 -2.43
CA THR A 149 6.26 18.60 -3.89
C THR A 149 5.24 19.53 -4.55
N PHE A 150 4.17 19.91 -3.83
CA PHE A 150 3.07 20.72 -4.35
C PHE A 150 3.25 22.24 -4.16
N ARG A 151 4.35 22.70 -3.58
CA ARG A 151 4.59 24.15 -3.37
C ARG A 151 5.04 24.89 -4.62
N THR A 152 5.56 24.18 -5.60
CA THR A 152 6.05 24.76 -6.85
C THR A 152 5.48 24.00 -8.05
N SER A 153 5.56 24.63 -9.23
CA SER A 153 5.19 23.98 -10.49
C SER A 153 6.09 22.76 -10.74
N ARG A 154 5.48 21.65 -11.17
CA ARG A 154 6.15 20.35 -11.38
C ARG A 154 5.58 19.64 -12.58
N ASP A 155 6.39 18.83 -13.22
CA ASP A 155 5.92 17.90 -14.24
C ASP A 155 5.05 16.82 -13.60
N VAL A 156 4.02 16.41 -14.32
CA VAL A 156 3.11 15.32 -13.97
C VAL A 156 3.27 14.23 -15.00
N GLU A 157 3.49 13.02 -14.55
CA GLU A 157 3.45 11.83 -15.39
C GLU A 157 2.50 10.81 -14.79
N MET A 158 1.56 10.32 -15.58
CA MET A 158 0.66 9.23 -15.20
C MET A 158 0.65 8.18 -16.28
N LEU A 159 0.84 6.93 -15.89
CA LEU A 159 0.70 5.78 -16.78
C LEU A 159 -0.28 4.79 -16.15
N ILE A 160 -1.28 4.39 -16.92
CA ILE A 160 -2.02 3.15 -16.73
C ILE A 160 -1.80 2.35 -18.01
N GLY A 161 -0.88 1.38 -17.97
CA GLY A 161 -0.54 0.58 -19.14
C GLY A 161 -1.77 -0.18 -19.62
N ASN A 162 -2.11 -0.05 -20.92
CA ASN A 162 -3.30 -0.68 -21.48
C ASN A 162 -3.00 -1.32 -22.85
N VAL A 163 -3.92 -2.11 -23.33
CA VAL A 163 -3.94 -2.64 -24.69
C VAL A 163 -5.38 -2.54 -25.19
N VAL A 164 -5.61 -1.82 -26.27
CA VAL A 164 -6.93 -1.70 -26.90
C VAL A 164 -6.83 -2.24 -28.33
N ASP A 165 -7.60 -3.30 -28.59
CA ASP A 165 -7.69 -3.99 -29.88
C ASP A 165 -9.11 -4.54 -30.10
N ASP A 166 -9.31 -5.40 -31.07
CA ASP A 166 -10.61 -6.02 -31.37
C ASP A 166 -11.08 -6.97 -30.25
N THR A 167 -10.17 -7.45 -29.39
CA THR A 167 -10.47 -8.33 -28.24
C THR A 167 -10.66 -7.54 -26.95
N TYR A 168 -9.78 -6.57 -26.70
CA TYR A 168 -9.75 -5.73 -25.51
C TYR A 168 -10.21 -4.32 -25.88
N THR A 169 -11.51 -4.10 -25.80
CA THR A 169 -12.15 -2.86 -26.29
C THR A 169 -12.20 -1.75 -25.23
N GLY A 170 -11.86 -2.05 -23.98
CA GLY A 170 -12.01 -1.14 -22.86
C GLY A 170 -10.92 -0.05 -22.84
N VAL A 171 -11.34 1.20 -23.06
CA VAL A 171 -10.51 2.40 -22.88
C VAL A 171 -10.69 2.91 -21.45
N LEU A 172 -9.60 3.11 -20.74
CA LEU A 172 -9.64 3.66 -19.39
C LEU A 172 -9.69 5.19 -19.42
N ASP A 173 -10.83 5.78 -19.10
CA ASP A 173 -11.01 7.24 -19.00
C ASP A 173 -10.83 7.64 -17.53
N VAL A 174 -9.81 8.44 -17.24
CA VAL A 174 -9.40 8.75 -15.86
C VAL A 174 -9.22 10.25 -15.67
N LYS A 175 -9.76 10.75 -14.55
CA LYS A 175 -9.50 12.09 -14.03
C LYS A 175 -8.87 11.98 -12.65
N VAL A 176 -7.78 12.71 -12.43
CA VAL A 176 -7.14 12.84 -11.10
C VAL A 176 -7.16 14.28 -10.64
N THR A 177 -7.62 14.49 -9.41
CA THR A 177 -7.68 15.81 -8.76
C THR A 177 -6.93 15.80 -7.44
N LEU A 178 -6.38 16.97 -7.07
CA LEU A 178 -5.89 17.26 -5.72
C LEU A 178 -6.80 18.30 -5.10
N THR A 179 -7.27 18.03 -3.87
CA THR A 179 -7.98 18.99 -3.04
C THR A 179 -7.07 19.41 -1.88
N PHE A 180 -6.78 20.72 -1.81
CA PHE A 180 -5.93 21.35 -0.80
C PHE A 180 -6.81 22.01 0.25
N TYR A 181 -6.76 21.55 1.49
CA TYR A 181 -7.47 22.16 2.62
C TYR A 181 -6.54 23.12 3.34
N GLN A 182 -6.90 24.41 3.33
CA GLN A 182 -6.12 25.45 3.99
C GLN A 182 -6.06 25.21 5.51
N GLY A 183 -4.92 25.50 6.10
CA GLY A 183 -4.75 25.37 7.54
C GLY A 183 -3.29 25.14 7.93
N ARG A 184 -3.07 25.04 9.24
CA ARG A 184 -1.73 24.77 9.76
C ARG A 184 -1.30 23.35 9.35
N PRO A 185 -0.14 23.20 8.69
CA PRO A 185 0.42 21.90 8.38
C PRO A 185 0.60 21.05 9.65
N ASP A 186 0.46 19.73 9.52
CA ASP A 186 0.84 18.83 10.61
C ASP A 186 2.36 18.98 10.85
N PRO A 187 2.80 19.31 12.08
CA PRO A 187 4.22 19.42 12.41
C PRO A 187 5.00 18.11 12.23
N LYS A 188 4.31 17.02 11.95
CA LYS A 188 4.92 15.73 11.59
C LYS A 188 5.14 15.56 10.09
N SER A 189 4.67 16.48 9.25
CA SER A 189 4.94 16.45 7.81
C SER A 189 6.42 16.68 7.54
N PRO A 190 7.02 16.03 6.53
CA PRO A 190 8.38 16.31 6.13
C PRO A 190 8.53 17.72 5.57
N ASP A 191 9.71 18.30 5.73
CA ASP A 191 10.05 19.62 5.16
C ASP A 191 10.41 19.52 3.68
N ARG A 192 10.98 18.37 3.27
CA ARG A 192 11.37 18.10 1.89
C ARG A 192 10.99 16.70 1.47
N VAL A 193 10.64 16.58 0.18
CA VAL A 193 10.45 15.30 -0.50
C VAL A 193 11.42 15.23 -1.66
N LEU A 194 12.29 14.21 -1.66
CA LEU A 194 13.35 14.02 -2.63
C LEU A 194 13.13 12.73 -3.43
N THR A 195 13.73 12.66 -4.60
CA THR A 195 13.85 11.46 -5.43
C THR A 195 15.32 11.07 -5.53
N LEU A 196 15.61 9.90 -6.09
CA LEU A 196 16.96 9.48 -6.37
C LEU A 196 17.39 9.96 -7.77
N ASP A 197 18.49 10.68 -7.86
CA ASP A 197 19.08 11.09 -9.12
C ASP A 197 19.66 9.87 -9.86
N GLY A 198 19.33 9.73 -11.14
CA GLY A 198 19.73 8.56 -11.92
C GLY A 198 19.26 7.22 -11.34
N GLY A 199 18.23 7.22 -10.49
CA GLY A 199 17.64 6.04 -9.87
C GLY A 199 18.36 5.50 -8.63
N SER A 200 19.53 6.03 -8.26
CA SER A 200 20.27 5.52 -7.08
C SER A 200 21.05 6.58 -6.28
N ALA A 201 21.27 7.77 -6.79
CA ALA A 201 22.03 8.79 -6.08
C ALA A 201 21.13 9.68 -5.22
N LEU A 202 21.42 9.78 -3.92
CA LEU A 202 20.72 10.62 -2.95
C LEU A 202 21.64 11.69 -2.38
N THR A 203 21.25 12.95 -2.51
CA THR A 203 21.87 14.06 -1.80
C THR A 203 20.85 14.68 -0.86
N THR A 204 21.06 14.55 0.45
CA THR A 204 20.15 15.14 1.45
C THR A 204 20.60 16.55 1.86
N PRO A 205 19.68 17.41 2.33
CA PRO A 205 20.06 18.64 3.04
C PRO A 205 20.98 18.31 4.22
N ARG A 206 22.04 19.10 4.41
CA ARG A 206 23.05 18.83 5.44
C ARG A 206 22.53 18.93 6.87
N ASN A 207 21.39 19.57 7.07
CA ASN A 207 20.72 19.73 8.36
C ASN A 207 19.55 18.75 8.56
N SER A 208 19.56 17.62 7.85
CA SER A 208 18.52 16.60 8.02
C SER A 208 18.63 15.93 9.39
N GLU A 209 17.58 16.02 10.20
CA GLU A 209 17.50 15.38 11.52
C GLU A 209 16.74 14.05 11.51
N ARG A 210 15.89 13.85 10.47
CA ARG A 210 15.17 12.61 10.24
C ARG A 210 15.04 12.35 8.75
N ILE A 211 15.22 11.10 8.36
CA ILE A 211 15.16 10.66 6.96
C ILE A 211 14.36 9.37 6.89
N LEU A 212 13.29 9.35 6.09
CA LEU A 212 12.54 8.14 5.77
C LEU A 212 12.61 7.89 4.26
N ALA A 213 12.66 6.63 3.87
CA ALA A 213 12.43 6.21 2.49
C ALA A 213 11.07 5.52 2.37
N GLU A 214 10.35 5.81 1.30
CA GLU A 214 9.13 5.11 0.88
C GLU A 214 9.39 4.39 -0.44
N VAL A 215 9.13 3.10 -0.44
CA VAL A 215 9.35 2.24 -1.60
C VAL A 215 8.02 1.64 -2.05
N TYR A 216 7.57 1.98 -3.23
CA TYR A 216 6.44 1.30 -3.86
C TYR A 216 6.94 0.01 -4.51
N ALA A 217 6.89 -1.11 -3.81
CA ALA A 217 7.35 -2.39 -4.32
C ALA A 217 6.18 -3.26 -4.76
N THR A 218 6.11 -3.55 -6.06
CA THR A 218 5.10 -4.45 -6.64
C THR A 218 5.73 -5.35 -7.70
N GLY A 219 5.46 -6.64 -7.59
CA GLY A 219 5.64 -7.58 -8.71
C GLY A 219 4.54 -7.34 -9.75
N SER A 220 4.90 -7.23 -11.01
CA SER A 220 3.97 -6.89 -12.10
C SER A 220 4.58 -7.23 -13.46
N GLY A 221 3.84 -6.99 -14.53
CA GLY A 221 4.37 -7.13 -15.89
C GLY A 221 4.04 -8.44 -16.60
N GLY A 222 3.03 -9.18 -16.12
CA GLY A 222 2.50 -10.38 -16.79
C GLY A 222 3.41 -11.60 -16.72
N GLY A 223 4.41 -11.59 -15.83
CA GLY A 223 5.28 -12.73 -15.55
C GLY A 223 4.97 -13.37 -14.20
N CYS A 224 5.73 -14.39 -13.83
CA CYS A 224 5.57 -15.10 -12.55
C CYS A 224 5.72 -14.20 -11.33
N GLU A 225 6.46 -13.10 -11.43
CA GLU A 225 6.63 -12.14 -10.33
C GLU A 225 5.34 -11.36 -9.99
N GLU A 226 4.36 -11.33 -10.88
CA GLU A 226 3.02 -10.81 -10.57
C GLU A 226 2.33 -11.66 -9.49
N TYR A 227 2.60 -12.96 -9.51
CA TYR A 227 2.08 -13.96 -8.57
C TYR A 227 3.21 -14.64 -7.80
N TRP A 228 4.23 -13.89 -7.39
CA TRP A 228 5.44 -14.40 -6.75
C TRP A 228 5.17 -15.42 -5.64
N TYR A 229 4.07 -15.29 -4.92
CA TYR A 229 3.67 -16.18 -3.83
C TYR A 229 3.24 -17.58 -4.28
N LEU A 230 3.05 -17.80 -5.60
CA LEU A 230 2.77 -19.11 -6.22
C LEU A 230 4.01 -19.73 -6.86
N THR A 231 5.14 -19.01 -6.95
CA THR A 231 6.33 -19.57 -7.60
C THR A 231 6.86 -20.78 -6.84
N VAL A 232 7.50 -21.70 -7.57
CA VAL A 232 8.08 -22.92 -7.01
C VAL A 232 9.56 -23.04 -7.38
N PRO A 233 10.40 -23.75 -6.59
CA PRO A 233 11.79 -23.98 -6.94
C PRO A 233 11.92 -25.01 -8.08
N GLU A 234 13.04 -24.99 -8.80
CA GLU A 234 13.42 -26.10 -9.67
C GLU A 234 13.74 -27.36 -8.80
N PRO A 235 13.37 -28.56 -9.21
CA PRO A 235 12.78 -29.00 -10.49
C PRO A 235 11.25 -29.20 -10.46
N ALA A 236 10.53 -28.56 -9.54
CA ALA A 236 9.08 -28.76 -9.39
C ALA A 236 8.31 -28.51 -10.71
N PRO A 237 7.37 -29.37 -11.11
CA PRO A 237 6.64 -29.26 -12.37
C PRO A 237 5.44 -28.31 -12.24
N TYR A 238 5.70 -27.01 -12.24
CA TYR A 238 4.71 -25.93 -12.16
C TYR A 238 5.01 -24.87 -13.20
N SER A 239 3.98 -24.13 -13.66
CA SER A 239 4.11 -23.14 -14.72
C SER A 239 4.96 -21.94 -14.33
N CYS A 240 4.95 -21.55 -13.05
CA CYS A 240 5.74 -20.44 -12.54
C CYS A 240 6.86 -20.88 -11.60
N LYS A 241 8.11 -20.66 -12.03
CA LYS A 241 9.31 -21.08 -11.32
C LYS A 241 10.17 -19.90 -10.89
N ALA A 242 10.76 -20.01 -9.72
CA ALA A 242 11.85 -19.16 -9.23
C ALA A 242 12.86 -20.03 -8.49
N GLY A 243 14.15 -19.88 -8.74
CA GLY A 243 15.19 -20.80 -8.28
C GLY A 243 15.16 -21.11 -6.77
N GLN A 244 14.81 -20.14 -5.94
CA GLN A 244 14.69 -20.26 -4.48
C GLN A 244 13.22 -20.44 -4.00
N GLY A 245 12.23 -20.49 -4.92
CA GLY A 245 10.81 -20.55 -4.58
C GLY A 245 10.19 -19.18 -4.29
N PRO A 246 9.08 -19.13 -3.50
CA PRO A 246 8.24 -17.94 -3.37
C PRO A 246 8.70 -16.92 -2.31
N TYR A 247 9.85 -17.09 -1.66
CA TYR A 247 10.31 -16.08 -0.71
C TYR A 247 10.66 -14.77 -1.40
N ARG A 248 10.12 -13.65 -0.93
CA ARG A 248 10.46 -12.29 -1.40
C ARG A 248 10.66 -11.36 -0.22
N GLU A 249 11.73 -10.58 -0.29
CA GLU A 249 12.05 -9.54 0.67
C GLU A 249 12.52 -8.29 -0.07
N VAL A 250 11.94 -7.13 0.27
CA VAL A 250 12.37 -5.84 -0.27
C VAL A 250 13.43 -5.26 0.65
N GLN A 251 14.64 -5.07 0.13
CA GLN A 251 15.78 -4.52 0.86
C GLN A 251 16.10 -3.11 0.37
N ILE A 252 16.52 -2.24 1.26
CA ILE A 252 17.12 -0.94 0.93
C ILE A 252 18.52 -0.87 1.54
N SER A 253 19.48 -0.39 0.77
CA SER A 253 20.88 -0.18 1.21
C SER A 253 21.32 1.26 1.05
N VAL A 254 22.29 1.68 1.87
CA VAL A 254 23.00 2.97 1.79
C VAL A 254 24.48 2.68 1.69
N ASP A 255 25.11 3.10 0.58
CA ASP A 255 26.53 2.84 0.27
C ASP A 255 26.92 1.36 0.44
N GLY A 256 26.07 0.46 -0.04
CA GLY A 256 26.24 -0.99 0.05
C GLY A 256 25.97 -1.61 1.42
N ARG A 257 25.56 -0.81 2.43
CA ARG A 257 25.15 -1.34 3.74
C ARG A 257 23.64 -1.51 3.79
N LEU A 258 23.18 -2.68 4.18
CA LEU A 258 21.75 -2.97 4.36
C LEU A 258 21.17 -2.01 5.41
N ALA A 259 20.22 -1.18 4.99
CA ALA A 259 19.60 -0.15 5.83
C ALA A 259 18.17 -0.49 6.25
N GLY A 260 17.51 -1.39 5.52
CA GLY A 260 16.15 -1.82 5.83
C GLY A 260 15.76 -3.09 5.08
N ILE A 261 14.88 -3.86 5.69
CA ILE A 261 14.28 -5.09 5.15
C ILE A 261 12.76 -5.00 5.30
N ALA A 262 11.98 -5.61 4.40
CA ALA A 262 10.53 -5.67 4.53
C ALA A 262 9.91 -6.82 3.73
N THR A 263 8.83 -7.38 4.24
CA THR A 263 7.99 -8.28 3.45
C THR A 263 7.10 -7.47 2.51
N PRO A 264 7.10 -7.75 1.19
CA PRO A 264 6.15 -7.14 0.28
C PRO A 264 4.72 -7.62 0.59
N PHE A 265 3.74 -6.76 0.35
CA PHE A 265 2.34 -7.18 0.46
C PHE A 265 2.00 -8.14 -0.70
N PRO A 266 1.40 -9.32 -0.43
CA PRO A 266 1.00 -10.25 -1.48
C PRO A 266 -0.27 -9.73 -2.18
N THR A 267 -0.08 -8.79 -3.10
CA THR A 267 -1.19 -8.16 -3.82
C THR A 267 -1.85 -9.18 -4.73
N VAL A 268 -3.17 -9.31 -4.61
CA VAL A 268 -3.99 -9.99 -5.61
C VAL A 268 -4.66 -8.92 -6.45
N TRP A 269 -4.32 -8.91 -7.72
CA TRP A 269 -4.87 -7.98 -8.69
C TRP A 269 -6.31 -8.34 -9.03
N THR A 270 -7.08 -7.40 -9.57
CA THR A 270 -8.51 -7.59 -9.86
C THR A 270 -8.79 -8.59 -11.00
N GLY A 271 -7.76 -9.05 -11.71
CA GLY A 271 -7.80 -10.17 -12.64
C GLY A 271 -7.04 -11.40 -12.14
N GLY A 272 -6.44 -11.29 -10.95
CA GLY A 272 -5.56 -12.28 -10.40
C GLY A 272 -6.23 -13.55 -9.91
N TRP A 273 -5.43 -14.60 -9.78
CA TRP A 273 -5.82 -15.93 -9.35
C TRP A 273 -7.04 -16.48 -10.08
N SER A 274 -6.94 -16.56 -11.40
CA SER A 274 -7.78 -17.38 -12.31
C SER A 274 -9.27 -17.08 -12.37
N ASN A 275 -9.87 -16.33 -11.46
CA ASN A 275 -11.31 -16.14 -11.41
C ASN A 275 -11.72 -14.68 -11.27
N PRO A 276 -12.02 -13.98 -12.38
CA PRO A 276 -12.35 -12.55 -12.36
C PRO A 276 -13.66 -12.24 -11.62
N PHE A 277 -14.56 -13.21 -11.48
CA PHE A 277 -15.85 -13.03 -10.78
C PHE A 277 -15.70 -12.80 -9.28
N LEU A 278 -14.49 -13.03 -8.73
CA LEU A 278 -14.17 -12.66 -7.35
C LEU A 278 -13.99 -11.15 -7.16
N TRP A 279 -13.64 -10.39 -8.23
CA TRP A 279 -13.08 -9.04 -8.07
C TRP A 279 -13.93 -7.93 -8.68
N TYR A 280 -15.02 -8.24 -9.37
CA TYR A 280 -15.75 -7.26 -10.16
C TYR A 280 -16.34 -6.13 -9.33
N VAL A 281 -16.92 -6.43 -8.14
CA VAL A 281 -17.56 -5.42 -7.28
C VAL A 281 -16.71 -5.09 -6.06
N ILE A 282 -16.05 -6.07 -5.46
CA ILE A 282 -15.18 -5.85 -4.30
C ILE A 282 -13.75 -6.28 -4.69
N PRO A 283 -12.85 -5.32 -5.00
CA PRO A 283 -11.46 -5.63 -5.30
C PRO A 283 -10.73 -6.17 -4.07
N GLY A 284 -9.62 -6.88 -4.30
CA GLY A 284 -8.78 -7.39 -3.22
C GLY A 284 -8.23 -6.28 -2.32
N PRO A 285 -7.88 -6.58 -1.07
CA PRO A 285 -7.28 -5.63 -0.15
C PRO A 285 -6.10 -4.87 -0.77
N ARG A 286 -6.10 -3.55 -0.66
CA ARG A 286 -5.10 -2.61 -1.19
C ARG A 286 -5.01 -2.50 -2.72
N ALA A 287 -5.78 -3.24 -3.52
CA ALA A 287 -5.66 -3.23 -4.98
C ALA A 287 -5.84 -1.81 -5.58
N PHE A 288 -6.73 -0.99 -5.02
CA PHE A 288 -6.98 0.37 -5.50
C PHE A 288 -6.10 1.45 -4.85
N ASP A 289 -5.47 1.18 -3.71
CA ASP A 289 -4.50 2.09 -3.07
C ASP A 289 -3.33 1.26 -2.52
N ILE A 290 -2.38 1.01 -3.40
CA ILE A 290 -1.15 0.28 -3.10
C ILE A 290 -0.29 1.15 -2.20
N LYS A 291 0.04 0.63 -1.02
CA LYS A 291 0.79 1.36 -0.01
C LYS A 291 2.29 1.19 -0.20
N PRO A 292 3.10 2.26 -0.07
CA PRO A 292 4.54 2.11 -0.03
C PRO A 292 5.00 1.42 1.27
N ILE A 293 6.13 0.74 1.19
CA ILE A 293 6.90 0.29 2.33
C ILE A 293 7.69 1.48 2.85
N THR A 294 7.70 1.70 4.17
CA THR A 294 8.48 2.78 4.78
C THR A 294 9.68 2.22 5.51
N TYR A 295 10.83 2.84 5.31
CA TYR A 295 12.09 2.55 6.00
C TYR A 295 12.58 3.80 6.72
N ASP A 296 13.00 3.69 7.99
CA ASP A 296 13.61 4.79 8.73
C ASP A 296 15.13 4.77 8.54
N LEU A 297 15.63 5.66 7.69
CA LEU A 297 17.05 5.83 7.38
C LEU A 297 17.76 6.81 8.32
N THR A 298 17.07 7.33 9.34
CA THR A 298 17.65 8.29 10.31
C THR A 298 18.95 7.80 10.96
N PRO A 299 19.16 6.49 11.25
CA PRO A 299 20.45 6.00 11.73
C PRO A 299 21.64 6.33 10.82
N PHE A 300 21.40 6.50 9.50
CA PHE A 300 22.39 6.85 8.49
C PHE A 300 22.53 8.36 8.27
N ALA A 301 21.73 9.20 8.92
CA ALA A 301 21.73 10.65 8.67
C ALA A 301 23.11 11.29 8.87
N GLY A 302 23.93 10.79 9.81
CA GLY A 302 25.30 11.27 10.00
C GLY A 302 26.21 11.05 8.79
N ILE A 303 25.93 10.03 7.96
CA ILE A 303 26.61 9.74 6.70
C ILE A 303 26.00 10.60 5.59
N LEU A 304 24.67 10.54 5.45
CA LEU A 304 23.91 11.19 4.38
C LEU A 304 24.03 12.72 4.39
N ASN A 305 24.31 13.34 5.55
CA ASN A 305 24.39 14.79 5.74
C ASN A 305 25.77 15.40 5.41
N ASP A 306 26.68 14.67 4.79
CA ASP A 306 28.03 15.17 4.48
C ASP A 306 28.05 16.17 3.29
N GLY A 307 26.96 16.24 2.53
CA GLY A 307 26.78 17.12 1.37
C GLY A 307 27.21 16.48 0.05
N ARG A 308 27.47 15.18 0.04
CA ARG A 308 27.78 14.40 -1.17
C ARG A 308 26.60 13.57 -1.58
N ALA A 309 26.61 13.06 -2.80
CA ALA A 309 25.70 12.05 -3.25
C ALA A 309 26.08 10.69 -2.66
N HIS A 310 25.11 9.98 -2.10
CA HIS A 310 25.22 8.64 -1.56
C HIS A 310 24.42 7.65 -2.40
N ARG A 311 24.90 6.42 -2.50
CA ARG A 311 24.21 5.37 -3.25
C ARG A 311 23.11 4.75 -2.38
N VAL A 312 21.86 4.91 -2.81
CA VAL A 312 20.69 4.25 -2.21
C VAL A 312 20.12 3.28 -3.22
N GLU A 313 20.03 2.02 -2.86
CA GLU A 313 19.57 0.97 -3.76
C GLU A 313 18.45 0.17 -3.12
N VAL A 314 17.49 -0.25 -3.94
CA VAL A 314 16.44 -1.19 -3.57
C VAL A 314 16.65 -2.47 -4.37
N SER A 315 16.59 -3.60 -3.68
CA SER A 315 16.60 -4.93 -4.29
C SER A 315 15.43 -5.76 -3.77
N VAL A 316 15.01 -6.74 -4.55
CA VAL A 316 14.02 -7.74 -4.14
C VAL A 316 14.68 -9.09 -4.14
N VAL A 317 14.85 -9.65 -2.96
CA VAL A 317 15.44 -10.99 -2.77
C VAL A 317 14.48 -12.05 -3.30
N GLY A 318 15.03 -13.12 -3.90
CA GLY A 318 14.29 -14.26 -4.42
C GLY A 318 13.82 -14.08 -5.87
N VAL A 319 14.01 -12.90 -6.48
CA VAL A 319 13.75 -12.71 -7.92
C VAL A 319 14.83 -13.42 -8.71
N PRO A 320 14.49 -14.31 -9.66
CA PRO A 320 15.47 -15.01 -10.49
C PRO A 320 16.33 -14.04 -11.30
N GLU A 321 17.59 -14.41 -11.49
CA GLU A 321 18.50 -13.63 -12.33
C GLU A 321 17.95 -13.50 -13.76
N GLY A 322 18.00 -12.29 -14.29
CA GLY A 322 17.48 -11.97 -15.62
C GLY A 322 15.95 -11.86 -15.73
N GLN A 323 15.20 -12.15 -14.66
CA GLN A 323 13.77 -11.83 -14.61
C GLN A 323 13.56 -10.37 -14.22
N SER A 324 12.74 -9.69 -15.01
CA SER A 324 12.17 -8.38 -14.68
C SER A 324 10.77 -8.55 -14.11
N GLY A 325 10.18 -7.51 -13.58
CA GLY A 325 8.78 -7.54 -13.14
C GLY A 325 8.56 -6.92 -11.77
N TRP A 326 9.60 -6.39 -11.13
CA TRP A 326 9.44 -5.57 -9.93
C TRP A 326 9.66 -4.10 -10.24
N SER A 327 8.70 -3.28 -9.83
CA SER A 327 8.82 -1.83 -9.79
C SER A 327 8.99 -1.40 -8.34
N ALA A 328 10.08 -0.69 -8.03
CA ALA A 328 10.42 -0.30 -6.67
C ALA A 328 11.00 1.13 -6.58
N PRO A 329 10.32 2.17 -7.11
CA PRO A 329 10.77 3.55 -6.99
C PRO A 329 10.79 4.01 -5.54
N VAL A 330 11.67 4.97 -5.26
CA VAL A 330 11.97 5.47 -3.93
C VAL A 330 11.64 6.96 -3.84
N ASN A 331 10.82 7.32 -2.85
CA ASN A 331 10.68 8.69 -2.37
C ASN A 331 11.43 8.84 -1.05
N VAL A 332 12.11 9.95 -0.84
CA VAL A 332 12.82 10.23 0.42
C VAL A 332 12.18 11.43 1.10
N LEU A 333 11.72 11.23 2.32
CA LEU A 333 11.08 12.23 3.16
C LEU A 333 12.07 12.73 4.19
N VAL A 334 12.28 14.04 4.28
CA VAL A 334 13.32 14.65 5.11
C VAL A 334 12.72 15.70 6.03
N TRP A 335 13.12 15.64 7.32
CA TRP A 335 12.87 16.69 8.32
C TRP A 335 14.18 17.38 8.62
N GLN A 336 14.16 18.72 8.67
CA GLN A 336 15.33 19.56 8.80
C GLN A 336 15.36 20.27 10.16
N ASP A 337 16.51 20.36 10.76
CA ASP A 337 16.76 21.25 11.89
C ASP A 337 17.07 22.67 11.38
N GLU A 338 16.07 23.53 11.40
CA GLU A 338 16.17 24.91 10.90
C GLU A 338 17.18 25.78 11.68
N GLN A 339 17.58 25.36 12.91
CA GLN A 339 18.54 26.08 13.74
C GLN A 339 20.00 25.63 13.51
N ARG A 340 20.22 24.67 12.60
CA ARG A 340 21.53 24.15 12.26
C ARG A 340 21.77 24.21 10.75
N GLU A 341 22.95 24.68 10.36
CA GLU A 341 23.41 24.52 8.97
C GLU A 341 23.77 23.08 8.64
N ARG A 342 24.22 22.33 9.67
CA ARG A 342 24.58 20.93 9.54
C ARG A 342 24.21 20.16 10.81
N VAL A 343 23.54 19.05 10.63
CA VAL A 343 23.29 18.02 11.65
C VAL A 343 24.33 16.93 11.45
N THR A 344 25.20 16.75 12.44
CA THR A 344 26.20 15.67 12.46
C THR A 344 25.62 14.44 13.15
N GLY A 345 26.23 13.28 12.94
CA GLY A 345 25.79 12.06 13.56
C GLY A 345 26.73 10.88 13.28
N LYS A 346 26.36 9.72 13.78
CA LYS A 346 27.12 8.50 13.57
C LYS A 346 26.21 7.27 13.63
N LEU A 347 26.46 6.32 12.74
CA LEU A 347 25.95 4.96 12.83
C LEU A 347 26.65 4.26 14.01
N THR A 348 25.90 3.69 14.94
CA THR A 348 26.44 3.11 16.19
C THR A 348 26.19 1.61 16.33
N ALA A 349 25.20 1.10 15.60
CA ALA A 349 24.87 -0.31 15.57
C ALA A 349 24.45 -0.72 14.16
N HIS A 350 24.90 -1.85 13.71
CA HIS A 350 24.47 -2.49 12.46
C HIS A 350 24.66 -3.99 12.64
N THR A 351 23.56 -4.67 12.88
CA THR A 351 23.55 -6.12 13.09
C THR A 351 22.52 -6.72 12.18
N THR A 352 22.91 -7.66 11.35
CA THR A 352 22.06 -8.49 10.54
C THR A 352 22.24 -9.95 10.95
N GLU A 353 21.17 -10.69 11.07
CA GLU A 353 21.23 -12.15 11.10
C GLU A 353 21.22 -12.64 9.65
N ASP A 354 21.73 -13.83 9.42
CA ASP A 354 21.70 -14.42 8.09
C ASP A 354 20.27 -14.64 7.63
N LEU A 355 19.99 -14.28 6.38
CA LEU A 355 18.73 -14.61 5.75
C LEU A 355 18.60 -16.13 5.66
N THR A 356 17.53 -16.66 6.22
CA THR A 356 17.12 -18.05 6.00
C THR A 356 16.00 -18.07 4.97
N ASP A 357 16.16 -18.86 3.93
CA ASP A 357 15.21 -19.05 2.84
C ASP A 357 15.32 -20.50 2.37
N SER A 358 14.27 -21.26 2.57
CA SER A 358 14.22 -22.69 2.26
C SER A 358 12.91 -23.05 1.61
N SER A 359 12.97 -23.69 0.47
CA SER A 359 11.80 -24.26 -0.22
C SER A 359 12.06 -25.74 -0.52
N VAL A 360 11.21 -26.61 0.01
CA VAL A 360 11.31 -28.06 -0.13
C VAL A 360 10.18 -28.56 -1.02
N TYR A 361 10.54 -29.13 -2.17
CA TYR A 361 9.61 -29.77 -3.07
C TYR A 361 9.46 -31.26 -2.75
N THR A 362 8.22 -31.72 -2.65
CA THR A 362 7.84 -33.11 -2.49
C THR A 362 6.98 -33.55 -3.67
N PRO A 363 7.45 -34.49 -4.52
CA PRO A 363 6.67 -35.04 -5.63
C PRO A 363 5.59 -36.00 -5.13
N GLY A 364 4.49 -36.11 -5.89
CA GLY A 364 3.39 -37.04 -5.59
C GLY A 364 2.26 -36.88 -6.61
N SER A 365 1.13 -37.57 -6.41
CA SER A 365 -0.10 -37.32 -7.19
C SER A 365 -0.66 -35.91 -6.93
N GLU A 366 -0.34 -35.32 -5.80
CA GLU A 366 -0.42 -33.92 -5.48
C GLU A 366 1.02 -33.46 -5.18
N HIS A 367 1.57 -32.59 -5.99
CA HIS A 367 2.85 -31.94 -5.76
C HIS A 367 2.74 -30.98 -4.59
N ARG A 368 3.83 -30.80 -3.84
CA ARG A 368 3.86 -29.92 -2.68
C ARG A 368 5.18 -29.19 -2.58
N VAL A 369 5.11 -27.89 -2.33
CA VAL A 369 6.25 -27.07 -1.91
C VAL A 369 5.95 -26.47 -0.54
N GLU A 370 6.87 -26.64 0.39
CA GLU A 370 6.86 -25.97 1.68
C GLU A 370 8.00 -24.98 1.71
N THR A 371 7.68 -23.72 2.04
CA THR A 371 8.65 -22.64 2.11
C THR A 371 8.64 -22.02 3.49
N GLU A 372 9.83 -21.80 4.03
CA GLU A 372 10.06 -21.04 5.25
C GLU A 372 11.15 -19.99 5.00
N GLY A 373 10.96 -18.80 5.54
CA GLY A 373 11.98 -17.76 5.46
C GLY A 373 11.94 -16.84 6.67
N ALA A 374 13.10 -16.36 7.09
CA ALA A 374 13.23 -15.39 8.17
C ALA A 374 14.48 -14.52 7.99
N HIS A 375 14.36 -13.26 8.39
CA HIS A 375 15.48 -12.34 8.41
C HIS A 375 15.32 -11.31 9.53
N ARG A 376 16.44 -10.87 10.13
CA ARG A 376 16.42 -9.82 11.14
C ARG A 376 17.52 -8.80 10.88
N LEU A 377 17.16 -7.54 11.12
CA LEU A 377 18.06 -6.41 10.99
C LEU A 377 17.87 -5.46 12.17
N THR A 378 18.99 -5.00 12.77
CA THR A 378 18.97 -3.89 13.72
C THR A 378 19.99 -2.86 13.29
N VAL A 379 19.52 -1.60 13.14
CA VAL A 379 20.34 -0.45 12.78
C VAL A 379 20.15 0.64 13.82
N GLY A 380 21.23 1.19 14.34
CA GLY A 380 21.20 2.24 15.33
C GLY A 380 22.16 3.38 15.00
N GLY A 381 21.76 4.60 15.30
CA GLY A 381 22.58 5.79 15.09
C GLY A 381 22.16 6.93 16.00
N TYR A 382 22.86 8.05 15.91
CA TYR A 382 22.46 9.30 16.53
C TYR A 382 22.72 10.47 15.60
N VAL A 383 21.96 11.53 15.84
CA VAL A 383 22.18 12.86 15.26
C VAL A 383 22.31 13.89 16.37
N ASP A 384 23.18 14.89 16.17
CA ASP A 384 23.39 16.03 17.07
C ASP A 384 22.62 17.24 16.53
N THR A 385 21.45 17.48 17.08
CA THR A 385 20.52 18.54 16.66
C THR A 385 20.61 19.77 17.56
N SER A 386 19.92 20.85 17.22
CA SER A 386 19.83 22.08 18.04
C SER A 386 19.17 21.82 19.40
N HIS A 387 18.32 20.78 19.48
CA HIS A 387 17.63 20.38 20.71
C HIS A 387 18.30 19.20 21.43
N GLY A 388 19.54 18.87 21.05
CA GLY A 388 20.37 17.86 21.69
C GLY A 388 20.59 16.62 20.83
N ARG A 389 21.24 15.61 21.42
CA ARG A 389 21.51 14.33 20.75
C ARG A 389 20.25 13.46 20.72
N VAL A 390 19.83 13.09 19.52
CA VAL A 390 18.72 12.18 19.29
C VAL A 390 19.25 10.84 18.80
N ARG A 391 18.97 9.76 19.54
CA ARG A 391 19.32 8.38 19.16
C ARG A 391 18.13 7.74 18.47
N THR A 392 18.36 7.08 17.35
CA THR A 392 17.37 6.30 16.63
C THR A 392 17.86 4.87 16.49
N THR A 393 17.03 3.91 16.86
CA THR A 393 17.26 2.48 16.65
C THR A 393 16.07 1.88 15.94
N VAL A 394 16.31 1.18 14.85
CA VAL A 394 15.33 0.44 14.05
C VAL A 394 15.68 -1.03 14.15
N SER A 395 14.75 -1.85 14.63
CA SER A 395 14.87 -3.31 14.61
C SER A 395 13.70 -3.86 13.81
N ARG A 396 13.98 -4.73 12.85
CA ARG A 396 12.96 -5.38 12.02
C ARG A 396 13.19 -6.88 11.97
N SER A 397 12.10 -7.64 12.05
CA SER A 397 12.10 -9.09 12.02
C SER A 397 11.03 -9.56 11.06
N LEU A 398 11.42 -10.32 10.07
CA LEU A 398 10.55 -10.90 9.06
C LEU A 398 10.46 -12.41 9.28
N SER A 399 9.30 -12.98 9.02
CA SER A 399 9.12 -14.42 8.84
C SER A 399 8.00 -14.70 7.87
N GLY A 400 8.11 -15.80 7.15
CA GLY A 400 7.10 -16.29 6.22
C GLY A 400 7.09 -17.80 6.16
N THR A 401 5.89 -18.36 6.05
CA THR A 401 5.68 -19.78 5.78
C THR A 401 4.62 -19.91 4.70
N SER A 402 4.82 -20.84 3.78
CA SER A 402 3.81 -21.20 2.81
C SER A 402 3.81 -22.70 2.51
N THR A 403 2.64 -23.21 2.16
CA THR A 403 2.47 -24.54 1.59
C THR A 403 1.68 -24.40 0.31
N HIS A 404 2.32 -24.71 -0.80
CA HIS A 404 1.72 -24.72 -2.13
C HIS A 404 1.54 -26.17 -2.59
N ARG A 405 0.34 -26.54 -3.04
CA ARG A 405 -0.01 -27.88 -3.52
C ARG A 405 -0.72 -27.78 -4.85
N TRP A 406 -0.36 -28.66 -5.79
CA TRP A 406 -1.04 -28.72 -7.08
C TRP A 406 -1.02 -30.13 -7.65
N THR A 407 -1.93 -30.43 -8.56
CA THR A 407 -1.98 -31.69 -9.31
C THR A 407 -1.32 -31.52 -10.68
N ASP A 408 -1.00 -32.62 -11.34
CA ASP A 408 -0.54 -32.58 -12.73
C ASP A 408 -1.51 -31.80 -13.62
N GLY A 409 -0.93 -30.96 -14.51
CA GLY A 409 -1.70 -30.03 -15.35
C GLY A 409 -2.40 -28.91 -14.58
N GLU A 410 -2.04 -28.69 -13.29
CA GLU A 410 -2.54 -27.60 -12.43
C GLU A 410 -4.08 -27.55 -12.34
N THR A 411 -4.74 -28.70 -12.51
CA THR A 411 -6.21 -28.79 -12.42
C THR A 411 -6.74 -28.56 -11.00
N ARG A 412 -5.89 -28.73 -10.00
CA ARG A 412 -6.07 -28.25 -8.64
C ARG A 412 -4.82 -27.49 -8.22
N ASP A 413 -4.98 -26.29 -7.73
CA ASP A 413 -3.93 -25.42 -7.23
C ASP A 413 -4.37 -24.82 -5.89
N ALA A 414 -3.57 -24.98 -4.84
CA ALA A 414 -3.93 -24.57 -3.49
C ALA A 414 -2.72 -23.96 -2.75
N LEU A 415 -2.88 -22.76 -2.23
CA LEU A 415 -1.89 -22.07 -1.41
C LEU A 415 -2.42 -21.79 -0.01
N GLU A 416 -1.59 -22.06 0.99
CA GLU A 416 -1.74 -21.57 2.35
C GLU A 416 -0.45 -20.85 2.75
N ALA A 417 -0.54 -19.55 3.06
CA ALA A 417 0.63 -18.73 3.35
C ALA A 417 0.38 -17.70 4.45
N VAL A 418 1.42 -17.45 5.24
CA VAL A 418 1.45 -16.42 6.28
C VAL A 418 2.79 -15.71 6.23
N TRP A 419 2.75 -14.38 6.22
CA TRP A 419 3.92 -13.52 6.32
C TRP A 419 3.77 -12.58 7.51
N THR A 420 4.86 -12.42 8.26
CA THR A 420 4.91 -11.47 9.38
C THR A 420 6.03 -10.48 9.19
N ASP A 421 5.78 -9.24 9.59
CA ASP A 421 6.73 -8.12 9.54
C ASP A 421 6.60 -7.33 10.85
N GLY A 422 7.53 -7.56 11.76
CA GLY A 422 7.64 -6.89 13.04
C GLY A 422 8.69 -5.80 13.00
N GLU A 423 8.30 -4.56 13.33
CA GLU A 423 9.19 -3.40 13.34
C GLU A 423 9.13 -2.69 14.70
N SER A 424 10.28 -2.30 15.22
CA SER A 424 10.42 -1.44 16.39
C SER A 424 11.32 -0.27 16.08
N VAL A 425 10.76 0.95 16.09
CA VAL A 425 11.51 2.19 15.91
C VAL A 425 11.55 2.94 17.24
N THR A 426 12.74 3.13 17.78
CA THR A 426 12.98 3.89 19.02
C THR A 426 13.70 5.18 18.68
N VAL A 427 13.11 6.32 19.04
CA VAL A 427 13.68 7.66 18.90
C VAL A 427 13.71 8.34 20.26
N GLY A 428 14.88 8.47 20.85
CA GLY A 428 15.02 8.91 22.23
C GLY A 428 14.24 8.02 23.21
N ALA A 429 13.26 8.59 23.92
CA ALA A 429 12.40 7.87 24.86
C ALA A 429 11.14 7.27 24.21
N ARG A 430 10.90 7.57 22.93
CA ARG A 430 9.70 7.11 22.20
C ARG A 430 10.00 5.83 21.46
N THR A 431 9.13 4.84 21.60
CA THR A 431 9.20 3.59 20.81
C THR A 431 7.86 3.38 20.12
N THR A 432 7.91 3.12 18.84
CA THR A 432 6.75 2.64 18.05
C THR A 432 7.04 1.21 17.64
N ARG A 433 6.15 0.29 18.02
CA ARG A 433 6.17 -1.10 17.56
C ARG A 433 5.03 -1.33 16.60
N THR A 434 5.35 -1.90 15.46
CA THR A 434 4.38 -2.30 14.45
C THR A 434 4.54 -3.79 14.20
N HIS A 435 3.44 -4.53 14.24
CA HIS A 435 3.41 -5.94 13.86
C HIS A 435 2.36 -6.11 12.77
N ARG A 436 2.78 -6.58 11.61
CA ARG A 436 1.93 -6.86 10.45
C ARG A 436 1.87 -8.35 10.21
N THR A 437 0.72 -8.82 9.79
CA THR A 437 0.52 -10.22 9.35
C THR A 437 -0.32 -10.20 8.10
N TYR A 438 0.21 -10.79 7.05
CA TYR A 438 -0.51 -11.04 5.80
C TYR A 438 -0.82 -12.53 5.72
N THR A 439 -2.03 -12.88 5.31
CA THR A 439 -2.44 -14.28 5.15
C THR A 439 -3.11 -14.48 3.81
N MET A 440 -2.84 -15.61 3.19
CA MET A 440 -3.49 -16.04 1.97
C MET A 440 -3.81 -17.53 2.09
N ASN A 441 -5.07 -17.89 1.83
CA ASN A 441 -5.52 -19.26 1.73
C ASN A 441 -6.48 -19.34 0.55
N GLY A 442 -6.07 -20.06 -0.48
CA GLY A 442 -6.83 -20.14 -1.72
C GLY A 442 -6.73 -21.51 -2.36
N THR A 443 -7.79 -21.90 -3.06
CA THR A 443 -7.81 -23.11 -3.87
C THR A 443 -8.57 -22.81 -5.16
N THR A 444 -7.92 -23.12 -6.29
CA THR A 444 -8.55 -23.15 -7.61
C THR A 444 -8.64 -24.60 -8.07
N THR A 445 -9.79 -24.98 -8.62
CA THR A 445 -10.03 -26.31 -9.20
C THR A 445 -10.67 -26.18 -10.57
N LEU A 446 -10.16 -26.92 -11.55
CA LEU A 446 -10.75 -27.09 -12.86
C LEU A 446 -11.38 -28.48 -12.92
N GLY A 447 -12.71 -28.54 -12.92
CA GLY A 447 -13.49 -29.77 -12.98
C GLY A 447 -13.90 -30.15 -14.39
N ALA A 448 -14.73 -31.17 -14.51
CA ALA A 448 -15.27 -31.64 -15.80
C ALA A 448 -15.99 -30.50 -16.55
N GLY A 449 -15.83 -30.45 -17.87
CA GLY A 449 -16.41 -29.42 -18.74
C GLY A 449 -15.86 -28.02 -18.49
N ASP A 450 -14.57 -27.93 -18.14
CA ASP A 450 -13.87 -26.67 -17.86
C ASP A 450 -14.54 -25.81 -16.75
N ARG A 451 -15.21 -26.48 -15.80
CA ARG A 451 -15.82 -25.80 -14.68
C ARG A 451 -14.77 -25.39 -13.65
N LEU A 452 -14.37 -24.13 -13.67
CA LEU A 452 -13.38 -23.55 -12.77
C LEU A 452 -14.05 -22.98 -11.52
N ARG A 453 -13.56 -23.36 -10.34
CA ARG A 453 -13.98 -22.78 -9.06
C ARG A 453 -12.75 -22.27 -8.31
N THR A 454 -12.86 -21.07 -7.75
CA THR A 454 -11.84 -20.51 -6.86
C THR A 454 -12.49 -20.10 -5.54
N VAL A 455 -11.92 -20.59 -4.44
CA VAL A 455 -12.23 -20.16 -3.07
C VAL A 455 -11.01 -19.48 -2.50
N LEU A 456 -11.17 -18.27 -1.96
CA LEU A 456 -10.06 -17.46 -1.49
C LEU A 456 -10.38 -16.75 -0.17
N LYS A 457 -9.37 -16.69 0.72
CA LYS A 457 -9.38 -15.90 1.95
C LYS A 457 -8.08 -15.10 2.04
N LEU A 458 -8.20 -13.79 2.18
CA LEU A 458 -7.06 -12.89 2.36
C LEU A 458 -7.17 -12.17 3.69
N GLY A 459 -6.03 -11.89 4.31
CA GLY A 459 -5.95 -11.11 5.54
C GLY A 459 -4.83 -10.09 5.50
N ASP A 460 -5.16 -8.84 5.86
CA ASP A 460 -4.20 -7.77 6.12
C ASP A 460 -4.41 -7.26 7.54
N ARG A 461 -3.49 -7.59 8.44
CA ARG A 461 -3.57 -7.24 9.85
C ARG A 461 -2.37 -6.42 10.26
N ALA A 462 -2.61 -5.40 11.10
CA ALA A 462 -1.53 -4.63 11.71
C ALA A 462 -1.90 -4.22 13.14
N THR A 463 -0.93 -4.30 14.03
CA THR A 463 -1.03 -3.72 15.37
C THR A 463 0.09 -2.70 15.54
N VAL A 464 -0.24 -1.48 15.92
CA VAL A 464 0.73 -0.41 16.21
C VAL A 464 0.58 0.00 17.67
N VAL A 465 1.69 0.07 18.39
CA VAL A 465 1.74 0.56 19.76
C VAL A 465 2.86 1.58 19.89
N ALA A 466 2.49 2.79 20.28
CA ALA A 466 3.45 3.84 20.58
C ALA A 466 3.57 4.05 22.12
N THR A 467 4.81 4.17 22.59
CA THR A 467 5.13 4.42 24.00
C THR A 467 6.09 5.61 24.13
N ASN A 468 6.08 6.26 25.30
CA ASN A 468 7.09 7.25 25.67
C ASN A 468 7.49 6.99 27.13
N GLY A 469 8.78 6.75 27.38
CA GLY A 469 9.28 6.34 28.69
C GLY A 469 8.56 5.07 29.22
N GLY A 470 8.24 4.12 28.34
CA GLY A 470 7.54 2.88 28.67
C GLY A 470 6.00 3.00 28.79
N ARG A 471 5.45 4.23 28.93
CA ARG A 471 3.98 4.44 28.99
C ARG A 471 3.38 4.47 27.58
N ARG A 472 2.30 3.71 27.37
CA ARG A 472 1.56 3.71 26.10
C ARG A 472 0.92 5.07 25.84
N THR A 473 1.23 5.68 24.69
CA THR A 473 0.72 6.99 24.24
C THR A 473 -0.32 6.88 23.14
N ALA A 474 -0.20 5.85 22.30
CA ALA A 474 -1.17 5.57 21.24
C ALA A 474 -1.15 4.08 20.88
N TRP A 475 -2.24 3.62 20.29
CA TRP A 475 -2.32 2.28 19.70
C TRP A 475 -3.35 2.26 18.59
N SER A 476 -3.17 1.32 17.66
CA SER A 476 -4.19 0.97 16.65
C SER A 476 -4.09 -0.50 16.28
N ARG A 477 -5.20 -1.06 15.84
CA ARG A 477 -5.31 -2.42 15.32
C ARG A 477 -6.13 -2.39 14.04
N LEU A 478 -5.50 -2.76 12.94
CA LEU A 478 -6.13 -3.02 11.65
C LEU A 478 -6.45 -4.51 11.54
N GLY A 479 -7.62 -4.83 11.01
CA GLY A 479 -7.98 -6.15 10.54
C GLY A 479 -8.80 -5.99 9.28
N ASN A 480 -8.19 -6.24 8.12
CA ASN A 480 -8.89 -6.36 6.86
C ASN A 480 -8.95 -7.83 6.47
N SER A 481 -10.14 -8.34 6.19
CA SER A 481 -10.38 -9.72 5.77
C SER A 481 -11.25 -9.74 4.54
N TYR A 482 -10.83 -10.52 3.56
CA TYR A 482 -11.54 -10.76 2.32
C TYR A 482 -11.82 -12.25 2.18
N THR A 483 -13.02 -12.59 1.70
CA THR A 483 -13.42 -13.96 1.36
C THR A 483 -14.14 -13.94 0.03
N GLY A 484 -13.88 -14.94 -0.81
CA GLY A 484 -14.55 -15.10 -2.08
C GLY A 484 -14.72 -16.57 -2.46
N ASP A 485 -15.82 -16.88 -3.11
CA ASP A 485 -16.12 -18.18 -3.72
C ASP A 485 -16.81 -17.91 -5.05
N ALA A 486 -16.18 -18.26 -6.15
CA ALA A 486 -16.73 -18.05 -7.47
C ALA A 486 -16.47 -19.25 -8.38
N THR A 487 -17.44 -19.52 -9.25
CA THR A 487 -17.40 -20.63 -10.19
C THR A 487 -17.89 -20.15 -11.56
N TYR A 488 -17.22 -20.58 -12.63
CA TYR A 488 -17.67 -20.34 -14.00
C TYR A 488 -17.13 -21.41 -14.94
N THR A 489 -17.73 -21.57 -16.11
CA THR A 489 -17.18 -22.40 -17.20
C THR A 489 -16.16 -21.61 -17.98
N ALA A 490 -14.90 -22.05 -17.96
CA ALA A 490 -13.81 -21.42 -18.72
C ALA A 490 -13.88 -21.76 -20.21
N ASN A 491 -13.10 -21.03 -21.02
CA ASN A 491 -12.93 -21.29 -22.47
C ASN A 491 -14.21 -21.26 -23.32
N VAL A 492 -15.29 -20.67 -22.81
CA VAL A 492 -16.56 -20.51 -23.53
C VAL A 492 -16.94 -19.02 -23.68
N PRO A 493 -17.80 -18.66 -24.64
CA PRO A 493 -18.40 -17.33 -24.71
C PRO A 493 -19.05 -16.91 -23.39
N ARG A 494 -19.19 -15.61 -23.17
CA ARG A 494 -19.61 -15.04 -21.89
C ARG A 494 -20.99 -15.54 -21.42
N ASP A 495 -21.94 -15.63 -22.35
CA ASP A 495 -23.30 -16.09 -22.13
C ASP A 495 -23.42 -17.58 -21.78
N GLN A 496 -22.33 -18.35 -21.99
CA GLN A 496 -22.25 -19.78 -21.68
C GLN A 496 -21.42 -20.07 -20.41
N ARG A 497 -20.92 -19.01 -19.74
CA ARG A 497 -20.05 -19.17 -18.56
C ARG A 497 -20.76 -19.67 -17.32
N HIS A 498 -22.07 -19.44 -17.21
CA HIS A 498 -22.87 -19.80 -16.03
C HIS A 498 -22.15 -19.42 -14.73
N ALA A 499 -21.72 -18.16 -14.66
CA ALA A 499 -20.87 -17.68 -13.59
C ALA A 499 -21.69 -17.35 -12.34
N VAL A 500 -21.23 -17.83 -11.21
CA VAL A 500 -21.76 -17.47 -9.88
C VAL A 500 -20.62 -17.08 -8.97
N GLY A 501 -20.85 -16.16 -8.05
CA GLY A 501 -19.80 -15.76 -7.11
C GLY A 501 -20.35 -14.95 -5.95
N THR A 502 -19.74 -15.15 -4.80
CA THR A 502 -19.99 -14.35 -3.60
C THR A 502 -18.66 -13.87 -3.05
N THR A 503 -18.57 -12.57 -2.76
CA THR A 503 -17.39 -11.95 -2.17
C THR A 503 -17.80 -11.11 -0.98
N SER A 504 -16.93 -11.05 0.04
CA SER A 504 -17.15 -10.18 1.19
C SER A 504 -15.81 -9.64 1.69
N GLU A 505 -15.78 -8.33 1.97
CA GLU A 505 -14.67 -7.66 2.63
C GLU A 505 -15.14 -7.03 3.94
N ARG A 506 -14.38 -7.24 5.02
CA ARG A 506 -14.58 -6.53 6.28
C ARG A 506 -13.32 -5.82 6.70
N TYR A 507 -13.39 -4.49 6.76
CA TYR A 507 -12.30 -3.61 7.20
C TYR A 507 -12.60 -3.09 8.62
N ARG A 508 -11.71 -3.38 9.56
CA ARG A 508 -11.81 -2.94 10.95
C ARG A 508 -10.57 -2.17 11.34
N LEU A 509 -10.75 -0.97 11.85
CA LEU A 509 -9.68 -0.16 12.41
C LEU A 509 -10.11 0.36 13.77
N TYR A 510 -9.45 -0.10 14.81
CA TYR A 510 -9.68 0.32 16.20
C TYR A 510 -8.43 0.95 16.77
N GLY A 511 -8.57 1.97 17.61
CA GLY A 511 -7.41 2.57 18.24
C GLY A 511 -7.74 3.74 19.15
N SER A 512 -6.70 4.38 19.62
CA SER A 512 -6.81 5.56 20.49
C SER A 512 -7.48 6.78 19.83
N ARG A 513 -7.73 6.73 18.51
CA ARG A 513 -8.40 7.80 17.74
C ARG A 513 -9.84 7.47 17.34
N GLY A 514 -10.37 6.36 17.77
CA GLY A 514 -11.73 5.91 17.40
C GLY A 514 -11.76 4.55 16.72
N CYS A 515 -12.88 4.26 16.10
CA CYS A 515 -13.10 3.02 15.38
C CYS A 515 -13.65 3.27 13.97
N TYR A 516 -13.48 2.25 13.11
CA TYR A 516 -14.12 2.10 11.82
C TYR A 516 -14.31 0.60 11.58
N ASP A 517 -15.53 0.17 11.22
CA ASP A 517 -15.86 -1.25 10.97
C ASP A 517 -16.90 -1.34 9.87
N ARG A 518 -16.47 -1.53 8.63
CA ARG A 518 -17.34 -1.66 7.46
C ARG A 518 -17.24 -3.05 6.89
N THR A 519 -18.41 -3.62 6.56
CA THR A 519 -18.56 -4.88 5.84
C THR A 519 -19.25 -4.62 4.51
N LEU A 520 -18.67 -5.16 3.45
CA LEU A 520 -19.28 -5.23 2.11
C LEU A 520 -19.49 -6.69 1.76
N THR A 521 -20.58 -7.00 1.08
CA THR A 521 -20.85 -8.31 0.48
C THR A 521 -21.46 -8.12 -0.91
N ALA A 522 -20.94 -8.83 -1.90
CA ALA A 522 -21.47 -8.85 -3.25
C ALA A 522 -21.83 -10.29 -3.66
N VAL A 523 -22.96 -10.46 -4.32
CA VAL A 523 -23.47 -11.75 -4.82
C VAL A 523 -23.81 -11.56 -6.30
N GLN A 524 -23.28 -12.39 -7.17
CA GLN A 524 -23.48 -12.34 -8.64
C GLN A 524 -23.41 -10.92 -9.22
N GLY A 525 -22.42 -10.13 -8.80
CA GLY A 525 -22.21 -8.78 -9.29
C GLY A 525 -23.07 -7.69 -8.63
N VAL A 526 -23.93 -8.04 -7.68
CA VAL A 526 -24.78 -7.09 -6.93
C VAL A 526 -24.24 -6.90 -5.53
N LEU A 527 -24.03 -5.65 -5.11
CA LEU A 527 -23.68 -5.31 -3.73
C LEU A 527 -24.91 -5.52 -2.83
N THR A 528 -24.88 -6.53 -1.98
CA THR A 528 -26.01 -6.94 -1.13
C THR A 528 -25.89 -6.48 0.32
N GLU A 529 -24.65 -6.15 0.78
CA GLU A 529 -24.41 -5.58 2.10
C GLU A 529 -23.38 -4.45 1.98
N ASP A 530 -23.69 -3.31 2.56
CA ASP A 530 -22.77 -2.21 2.85
C ASP A 530 -23.12 -1.69 4.24
N ARG A 531 -22.40 -2.15 5.26
CA ARG A 531 -22.73 -1.89 6.65
C ARG A 531 -21.52 -1.34 7.41
N ASN A 532 -21.67 -0.14 7.95
CA ASN A 532 -20.74 0.45 8.90
C ASN A 532 -21.26 0.28 10.33
N ARG A 533 -20.43 -0.26 11.24
CA ARG A 533 -20.79 -0.55 12.64
C ARG A 533 -20.15 0.41 13.65
N CYS A 534 -19.30 1.32 13.21
CA CYS A 534 -18.70 2.39 13.99
C CYS A 534 -19.14 3.77 13.49
#